data_db49b2e1a6a0532307fa8622240d19f2
#
_entry.id   db49b2e1a6a0532307fa8622240d19f2
#
_cell.length_a   1.000
_cell.length_b   1.000
_cell.length_c   1.000
_cell.angle_alpha   90.00
_cell.angle_beta   90.00
_cell.angle_gamma   90.00
#
_symmetry.space_group_name_H-M   'P 1'
#
loop_
_entity.id
_entity.type
_entity.pdbx_description
1 polymer ?
#
loop_
_entity_poly.entity_id
_entity_poly.type
_entity_poly.pdbx_seq_one_letter_code
_entity_poly.pdbx_strand_id
1 'polypeptide(L)'
;MNFRALDRGELVATVGGILLGVSLFLSWFSLGNRNAVLASCHGPNSNCTGWAALTVVRYVLLLAAVAPAILSYIIIRGHALSWPRGELTAVTALLALTITLFVGVIDKPGSPPGEISVASGWWLGLIGDLLILTGSIWRAQESGARRKPPGVL
;
A
#
# COMPACT_ATOMS: atom_id res chain seq x y z
N MET A 1 -5.94 26.96 -1.38
CA MET A 1 -5.84 25.49 -1.57
C MET A 1 -6.48 25.15 -2.90
N ASN A 2 -5.67 24.79 -3.89
CA ASN A 2 -6.17 24.49 -5.25
C ASN A 2 -6.40 23.00 -5.43
N PHE A 3 -7.56 22.50 -5.03
CA PHE A 3 -7.96 21.09 -5.24
C PHE A 3 -8.09 20.70 -6.73
N ARG A 4 -8.16 21.70 -7.64
CA ARG A 4 -8.16 21.51 -9.10
C ARG A 4 -6.79 21.11 -9.66
N ALA A 5 -5.73 21.16 -8.84
CA ALA A 5 -4.38 20.77 -9.23
C ALA A 5 -4.10 19.28 -8.99
N LEU A 6 -5.03 18.55 -8.34
CA LEU A 6 -4.90 17.10 -8.18
C LEU A 6 -5.29 16.42 -9.49
N ASP A 7 -4.35 15.74 -10.09
CA ASP A 7 -4.61 14.84 -11.22
C ASP A 7 -5.36 13.59 -10.73
N ARG A 8 -6.12 12.97 -11.63
CA ARG A 8 -6.90 11.76 -11.31
C ARG A 8 -6.03 10.65 -10.71
N GLY A 9 -4.79 10.49 -11.19
CA GLY A 9 -3.85 9.53 -10.66
C GLY A 9 -3.47 9.75 -9.19
N GLU A 10 -3.38 11.03 -8.77
CA GLU A 10 -3.10 11.38 -7.37
C GLU A 10 -4.24 11.01 -6.44
N LEU A 11 -5.47 11.25 -6.89
CA LEU A 11 -6.66 10.91 -6.13
C LEU A 11 -6.79 9.40 -5.95
N VAL A 12 -6.58 8.63 -7.03
CA VAL A 12 -6.60 7.17 -7.00
C VAL A 12 -5.51 6.62 -6.07
N ALA A 13 -4.28 7.12 -6.18
CA ALA A 13 -3.19 6.70 -5.30
C ALA A 13 -3.45 7.05 -3.83
N THR A 14 -4.01 8.23 -3.55
CA THR A 14 -4.34 8.66 -2.18
C THR A 14 -5.44 7.79 -1.56
N VAL A 15 -6.49 7.48 -2.33
CA VAL A 15 -7.54 6.55 -1.90
C VAL A 15 -6.95 5.17 -1.62
N GLY A 16 -6.08 4.67 -2.50
CA GLY A 16 -5.35 3.42 -2.28
C GLY A 16 -4.53 3.42 -1.00
N GLY A 17 -3.83 4.52 -0.71
CA GLY A 17 -3.07 4.69 0.53
C GLY A 17 -3.95 4.65 1.78
N ILE A 18 -5.10 5.31 1.74
CA ILE A 18 -6.07 5.26 2.85
C ILE A 18 -6.58 3.83 3.05
N LEU A 19 -6.94 3.13 1.98
CA LEU A 19 -7.40 1.74 2.06
C LEU A 19 -6.33 0.82 2.64
N LEU A 20 -5.08 0.93 2.17
CA LEU A 20 -3.96 0.17 2.70
C LEU A 20 -3.72 0.48 4.19
N GLY A 21 -3.71 1.75 4.58
CA GLY A 21 -3.54 2.17 5.97
C GLY A 21 -4.64 1.61 6.89
N VAL A 22 -5.90 1.71 6.48
CA VAL A 22 -7.04 1.15 7.23
C VAL A 22 -6.97 -0.37 7.29
N SER A 23 -6.55 -1.02 6.21
CA SER A 23 -6.45 -2.48 6.14
C SER A 23 -5.51 -3.05 7.20
N LEU A 24 -4.43 -2.35 7.56
CA LEU A 24 -3.48 -2.79 8.59
C LEU A 24 -4.14 -3.00 9.97
N PHE A 25 -5.21 -2.28 10.25
CA PHE A 25 -5.97 -2.40 11.51
C PHE A 25 -7.12 -3.40 11.41
N LEU A 26 -7.40 -3.93 10.23
CA LEU A 26 -8.38 -4.99 10.00
C LEU A 26 -7.72 -6.37 10.13
N SER A 27 -8.54 -7.41 10.21
CA SER A 27 -8.08 -8.79 10.28
C SER A 27 -7.44 -9.23 8.97
N TRP A 28 -6.14 -9.44 8.97
CA TRP A 28 -5.39 -9.97 7.82
C TRP A 28 -5.35 -11.48 7.80
N PHE A 29 -5.31 -12.08 8.99
CA PHE A 29 -5.22 -13.54 9.14
C PHE A 29 -6.27 -14.02 10.12
N SER A 30 -6.78 -15.22 9.88
CA SER A 30 -7.63 -15.97 10.80
C SER A 30 -6.97 -17.30 11.14
N LEU A 31 -7.01 -17.65 12.42
CA LEU A 31 -6.44 -18.88 12.96
C LEU A 31 -7.55 -19.93 13.09
N GLY A 32 -7.37 -21.09 12.43
CA GLY A 32 -8.37 -22.15 12.38
C GLY A 32 -8.33 -23.11 13.56
N ASN A 33 -7.21 -23.23 14.28
CA ASN A 33 -6.99 -24.24 15.31
C ASN A 33 -6.52 -23.62 16.64
N ARG A 34 -6.74 -24.39 17.74
CA ARG A 34 -6.30 -24.01 19.10
C ARG A 34 -4.78 -23.89 19.23
N ASN A 35 -4.03 -24.62 18.42
CA ASN A 35 -2.58 -24.64 18.45
C ASN A 35 -1.93 -23.65 17.49
N ALA A 36 -2.74 -22.93 16.70
CA ALA A 36 -2.23 -21.91 15.80
C ALA A 36 -1.78 -20.68 16.58
N VAL A 37 -0.55 -20.24 16.30
CA VAL A 37 0.07 -19.08 16.94
C VAL A 37 0.60 -18.16 15.86
N LEU A 38 0.21 -16.89 15.95
CA LEU A 38 0.65 -15.85 15.04
C LEU A 38 0.99 -14.58 15.83
N ALA A 39 2.28 -14.33 16.03
CA ALA A 39 2.76 -13.21 16.83
C ALA A 39 2.08 -13.14 18.21
N SER A 40 1.30 -12.08 18.48
CA SER A 40 0.54 -11.91 19.73
C SER A 40 -0.87 -12.52 19.70
N CYS A 41 -1.27 -13.13 18.57
CA CYS A 41 -2.62 -13.68 18.39
C CYS A 41 -2.62 -15.16 18.68
N HIS A 42 -3.47 -15.61 19.59
CA HIS A 42 -3.57 -16.98 20.06
C HIS A 42 -5.03 -17.44 20.16
N GLY A 43 -5.24 -18.72 19.97
CA GLY A 43 -6.52 -19.39 20.25
C GLY A 43 -7.35 -19.67 19.01
N PRO A 44 -8.36 -20.56 19.16
CA PRO A 44 -9.20 -21.00 18.06
C PRO A 44 -10.10 -19.86 17.56
N ASN A 45 -10.25 -19.77 16.26
CA ASN A 45 -11.07 -18.74 15.59
C ASN A 45 -10.68 -17.30 15.95
N SER A 46 -9.44 -17.06 16.37
CA SER A 46 -8.97 -15.70 16.60
C SER A 46 -8.55 -15.04 15.30
N ASN A 47 -8.81 -13.74 15.20
CA ASN A 47 -8.42 -12.93 14.08
C ASN A 47 -7.20 -12.09 14.45
N CYS A 48 -6.21 -12.04 13.55
CA CYS A 48 -5.02 -11.24 13.72
C CYS A 48 -5.00 -10.07 12.74
N THR A 49 -4.86 -8.86 13.28
CA THR A 49 -4.74 -7.66 12.43
C THR A 49 -3.40 -7.64 11.72
N GLY A 50 -3.32 -6.97 10.57
CA GLY A 50 -2.06 -6.77 9.87
C GLY A 50 -1.01 -6.09 10.75
N TRP A 51 -1.43 -5.17 11.61
CA TRP A 51 -0.57 -4.49 12.56
C TRP A 51 0.06 -5.42 13.60
N ALA A 52 -0.69 -6.37 14.13
CA ALA A 52 -0.21 -7.33 15.11
C ALA A 52 0.61 -8.46 14.48
N ALA A 53 0.22 -8.91 13.28
CA ALA A 53 0.86 -10.01 12.58
C ALA A 53 2.25 -9.63 12.01
N LEU A 54 2.40 -8.39 11.53
CA LEU A 54 3.56 -7.95 10.76
C LEU A 54 4.48 -7.03 11.59
N THR A 55 5.38 -7.61 12.37
CA THR A 55 6.19 -6.86 13.36
C THR A 55 7.06 -5.77 12.74
N VAL A 56 7.76 -6.06 11.65
CA VAL A 56 8.66 -5.11 10.97
C VAL A 56 8.03 -4.56 9.71
N VAL A 57 7.42 -5.43 8.92
CA VAL A 57 6.84 -5.15 7.61
C VAL A 57 5.72 -4.10 7.67
N ARG A 58 4.98 -4.02 8.78
CA ARG A 58 3.92 -3.02 8.99
C ARG A 58 4.40 -1.57 8.78
N TYR A 59 5.65 -1.27 9.13
CA TYR A 59 6.19 0.08 8.94
C TYR A 59 6.45 0.41 7.47
N VAL A 60 6.88 -0.58 6.70
CA VAL A 60 7.06 -0.44 5.24
C VAL A 60 5.71 -0.22 4.56
N LEU A 61 4.70 -1.01 4.93
CA LEU A 61 3.33 -0.86 4.41
C LEU A 61 2.71 0.47 4.83
N LEU A 62 2.94 0.90 6.07
CA LEU A 62 2.49 2.21 6.54
C LEU A 62 3.16 3.35 5.75
N LEU A 63 4.46 3.25 5.50
CA LEU A 63 5.18 4.23 4.68
C LEU A 63 4.58 4.30 3.26
N ALA A 64 4.32 3.16 2.64
CA ALA A 64 3.68 3.09 1.33
C ALA A 64 2.25 3.68 1.35
N ALA A 65 1.50 3.46 2.43
CA ALA A 65 0.15 4.02 2.61
C ALA A 65 0.16 5.55 2.73
N VAL A 66 1.14 6.12 3.43
CA VAL A 66 1.22 7.56 3.69
C VAL A 66 1.88 8.33 2.54
N ALA A 67 2.76 7.68 1.77
CA ALA A 67 3.52 8.31 0.69
C ALA A 67 2.65 9.08 -0.33
N PRO A 68 1.52 8.54 -0.87
CA PRO A 68 0.66 9.28 -1.79
C PRO A 68 0.03 10.52 -1.15
N ALA A 69 -0.36 10.44 0.13
CA ALA A 69 -0.96 11.55 0.85
C ALA A 69 0.03 12.69 1.10
N ILE A 70 1.27 12.38 1.49
CA ILE A 70 2.34 13.37 1.65
C ILE A 70 2.60 14.06 0.32
N LEU A 71 2.68 13.29 -0.76
CA LEU A 71 2.94 13.83 -2.08
C LEU A 71 1.81 14.76 -2.55
N SER A 72 0.55 14.35 -2.37
CA SER A 72 -0.63 15.17 -2.67
C SER A 72 -0.62 16.48 -1.85
N TYR A 73 -0.23 16.42 -0.59
CA TYR A 73 -0.09 17.59 0.28
C TYR A 73 0.97 18.57 -0.23
N ILE A 74 2.14 18.08 -0.64
CA ILE A 74 3.23 18.90 -1.18
C ILE A 74 2.79 19.63 -2.45
N ILE A 75 2.02 18.96 -3.33
CA ILE A 75 1.49 19.53 -4.57
C ILE A 75 0.46 20.63 -4.29
N ILE A 76 -0.45 20.40 -3.35
CA ILE A 76 -1.47 21.40 -2.96
C ILE A 76 -0.80 22.68 -2.41
N ARG A 77 0.35 22.52 -1.75
CA ARG A 77 1.16 23.63 -1.24
C ARG A 77 1.97 24.37 -2.33
N GLY A 78 1.98 23.87 -3.56
CA GLY A 78 2.66 24.51 -4.69
C GLY A 78 4.19 24.40 -4.68
N HIS A 79 4.75 23.49 -3.89
CA HIS A 79 6.19 23.25 -3.87
C HIS A 79 6.63 22.52 -5.14
N ALA A 80 7.58 23.12 -5.87
CA ALA A 80 8.19 22.48 -7.03
C ALA A 80 9.15 21.37 -6.56
N LEU A 81 8.78 20.12 -6.84
CA LEU A 81 9.68 18.98 -6.64
C LEU A 81 10.59 18.83 -7.85
N SER A 82 11.88 18.76 -7.61
CA SER A 82 12.91 18.51 -8.64
C SER A 82 12.95 17.05 -9.11
N TRP A 83 12.29 16.14 -8.41
CA TRP A 83 12.23 14.70 -8.74
C TRP A 83 10.96 14.34 -9.51
N PRO A 84 11.00 13.31 -10.37
CA PRO A 84 9.82 12.82 -11.08
C PRO A 84 8.78 12.30 -10.08
N ARG A 85 7.67 13.03 -10.03
CA ARG A 85 6.66 12.98 -8.96
C ARG A 85 5.95 11.64 -8.81
N GLY A 86 5.99 10.74 -9.80
CA GLY A 86 5.29 9.44 -9.78
C GLY A 86 6.18 8.24 -9.50
N GLU A 87 7.49 8.34 -9.76
CA GLU A 87 8.39 7.19 -9.73
C GLU A 87 8.63 6.68 -8.31
N LEU A 88 8.82 7.58 -7.34
CA LEU A 88 9.07 7.18 -5.96
C LEU A 88 7.86 6.46 -5.34
N THR A 89 6.66 6.97 -5.58
CA THR A 89 5.42 6.33 -5.11
C THR A 89 5.15 5.03 -5.84
N ALA A 90 5.52 4.89 -7.11
CA ALA A 90 5.41 3.64 -7.85
C ALA A 90 6.35 2.57 -7.29
N VAL A 91 7.59 2.93 -6.96
CA VAL A 91 8.57 2.00 -6.37
C VAL A 91 8.11 1.53 -4.98
N THR A 92 7.65 2.45 -4.12
CA THR A 92 7.13 2.09 -2.80
C THR A 92 5.87 1.24 -2.88
N ALA A 93 4.98 1.52 -3.84
CA ALA A 93 3.79 0.71 -4.07
C ALA A 93 4.12 -0.69 -4.60
N LEU A 94 5.09 -0.81 -5.50
CA LEU A 94 5.55 -2.10 -6.00
C LEU A 94 6.16 -2.95 -4.88
N LEU A 95 6.97 -2.32 -4.02
CA LEU A 95 7.54 -2.99 -2.85
C LEU A 95 6.43 -3.45 -1.89
N ALA A 96 5.47 -2.59 -1.58
CA ALA A 96 4.35 -2.93 -0.71
C ALA A 96 3.52 -4.07 -1.28
N LEU A 97 3.17 -4.01 -2.57
CA LEU A 97 2.43 -5.08 -3.26
C LEU A 97 3.19 -6.41 -3.21
N THR A 98 4.51 -6.39 -3.48
CA THR A 98 5.34 -7.60 -3.42
C THR A 98 5.33 -8.20 -2.01
N ILE A 99 5.46 -7.38 -0.99
CA ILE A 99 5.42 -7.82 0.41
C ILE A 99 4.04 -8.37 0.77
N THR A 100 2.96 -7.69 0.40
CA THR A 100 1.58 -8.12 0.66
C THR A 100 1.30 -9.47 0.03
N LEU A 101 1.72 -9.68 -1.22
CA LEU A 101 1.58 -10.97 -1.91
C LEU A 101 2.46 -12.06 -1.25
N PHE A 102 3.71 -11.74 -0.93
CA PHE A 102 4.62 -12.68 -0.31
C PHE A 102 4.05 -13.20 1.02
N VAL A 103 3.64 -12.31 1.90
CA VAL A 103 3.12 -12.63 3.24
C VAL A 103 1.75 -13.34 3.20
N GLY A 104 0.92 -13.04 2.20
CA GLY A 104 -0.41 -13.65 2.10
C GLY A 104 -0.45 -14.98 1.36
N VAL A 105 0.46 -15.18 0.40
CA VAL A 105 0.42 -16.34 -0.51
C VAL A 105 1.58 -17.30 -0.28
N ILE A 106 2.82 -16.78 -0.14
CA ILE A 106 4.04 -17.59 -0.13
C ILE A 106 4.42 -17.99 1.29
N ASP A 107 4.60 -17.01 2.17
CA ASP A 107 5.08 -17.25 3.54
C ASP A 107 4.14 -16.58 4.55
N LYS A 108 3.06 -17.29 4.89
CA LYS A 108 2.13 -16.84 5.91
C LYS A 108 2.82 -16.86 7.28
N PRO A 109 2.83 -15.72 7.99
CA PRO A 109 3.46 -15.68 9.30
C PRO A 109 2.70 -16.57 10.28
N GLY A 110 3.45 -17.31 11.11
CA GLY A 110 2.89 -18.14 12.19
C GLY A 110 3.08 -19.64 12.00
N SER A 111 2.61 -20.43 12.95
CA SER A 111 2.79 -21.89 12.99
C SER A 111 1.55 -22.58 13.55
N PRO A 112 1.11 -23.72 13.00
CA PRO A 112 1.55 -24.32 11.73
C PRO A 112 0.98 -23.57 10.50
N PRO A 113 1.70 -23.51 9.36
CA PRO A 113 1.33 -22.67 8.22
C PRO A 113 -0.01 -23.06 7.58
N GLY A 114 -0.42 -24.32 7.64
CA GLY A 114 -1.69 -24.78 7.06
C GLY A 114 -2.95 -24.35 7.82
N GLU A 115 -2.81 -23.88 9.04
CA GLU A 115 -3.93 -23.48 9.91
C GLU A 115 -4.22 -21.98 9.88
N ILE A 116 -3.49 -21.24 9.05
CA ILE A 116 -3.61 -19.79 8.93
C ILE A 116 -4.17 -19.45 7.56
N SER A 117 -5.33 -18.80 7.54
CA SER A 117 -5.99 -18.32 6.32
C SER A 117 -5.96 -16.79 6.26
N VAL A 118 -5.97 -16.27 5.03
CA VAL A 118 -6.08 -14.83 4.80
C VAL A 118 -7.52 -14.36 5.05
N ALA A 119 -7.66 -13.20 5.68
CA ALA A 119 -8.93 -12.61 6.00
C ALA A 119 -9.20 -11.32 5.18
N SER A 120 -10.33 -10.68 5.43
CA SER A 120 -10.80 -9.53 4.63
C SER A 120 -9.84 -8.35 4.60
N GLY A 121 -9.10 -8.10 5.69
CA GLY A 121 -8.12 -7.01 5.76
C GLY A 121 -6.99 -7.16 4.74
N TRP A 122 -6.50 -8.37 4.51
CA TRP A 122 -5.48 -8.63 3.51
C TRP A 122 -5.97 -8.30 2.08
N TRP A 123 -7.19 -8.70 1.75
CA TRP A 123 -7.79 -8.37 0.45
C TRP A 123 -7.94 -6.87 0.25
N LEU A 124 -8.36 -6.15 1.30
CA LEU A 124 -8.47 -4.69 1.26
C LEU A 124 -7.09 -4.04 1.09
N GLY A 125 -6.06 -4.56 1.76
CA GLY A 125 -4.68 -4.12 1.60
C GLY A 125 -4.17 -4.31 0.17
N LEU A 126 -4.42 -5.48 -0.40
CA LEU A 126 -4.06 -5.78 -1.79
C LEU A 126 -4.71 -4.82 -2.79
N ILE A 127 -5.99 -4.52 -2.61
CA ILE A 127 -6.70 -3.52 -3.43
C ILE A 127 -6.06 -2.14 -3.24
N GLY A 128 -5.73 -1.76 -2.01
CA GLY A 128 -5.03 -0.52 -1.70
C GLY A 128 -3.69 -0.40 -2.45
N ASP A 129 -2.84 -1.44 -2.38
CA ASP A 129 -1.56 -1.49 -3.08
C ASP A 129 -1.72 -1.35 -4.61
N LEU A 130 -2.70 -2.04 -5.20
CA LEU A 130 -2.98 -1.94 -6.63
C LEU A 130 -3.44 -0.54 -7.04
N LEU A 131 -4.26 0.12 -6.22
CA LEU A 131 -4.69 1.50 -6.48
C LEU A 131 -3.54 2.50 -6.37
N ILE A 132 -2.65 2.34 -5.39
CA ILE A 132 -1.45 3.19 -5.29
C ILE A 132 -0.58 3.00 -6.52
N LEU A 133 -0.34 1.77 -6.93
CA LEU A 133 0.51 1.45 -8.08
C LEU A 133 -0.09 2.00 -9.38
N THR A 134 -1.36 1.74 -9.66
CA THR A 134 -2.03 2.20 -10.88
C THR A 134 -2.11 3.73 -10.93
N GLY A 135 -2.45 4.39 -9.83
CA GLY A 135 -2.46 5.85 -9.73
C GLY A 135 -1.08 6.47 -9.96
N SER A 136 -0.03 5.83 -9.43
CA SER A 136 1.36 6.28 -9.61
C SER A 136 1.86 6.11 -11.04
N ILE A 137 1.52 5.00 -11.71
CA ILE A 137 1.87 4.76 -13.12
C ILE A 137 1.15 5.75 -14.04
N TRP A 138 -0.14 5.98 -13.81
CA TRP A 138 -0.92 6.96 -14.59
C TRP A 138 -0.28 8.33 -14.58
N ARG A 139 0.13 8.74 -13.41
CA ARG A 139 0.81 10.01 -13.19
C ARG A 139 2.19 10.08 -13.84
N ALA A 140 2.98 8.99 -13.79
CA ALA A 140 4.27 8.93 -14.46
C ALA A 140 4.12 9.09 -15.99
N GLN A 141 3.08 8.51 -16.57
CA GLN A 141 2.77 8.63 -17.99
C GLN A 141 2.38 10.06 -18.38
N GLU A 142 1.52 10.72 -17.59
CA GLU A 142 1.12 12.12 -17.85
C GLU A 142 2.28 13.10 -17.73
N SER A 143 3.18 12.88 -16.77
CA SER A 143 4.39 13.70 -16.63
C SER A 143 5.42 13.46 -17.74
N GLY A 144 5.51 12.24 -18.27
CA GLY A 144 6.31 11.89 -19.44
C GLY A 144 5.80 12.55 -20.73
N ALA A 145 4.49 12.56 -20.93
CA ALA A 145 3.85 13.18 -22.10
C ALA A 145 4.00 14.71 -22.16
N ARG A 146 4.14 15.36 -21.00
CA ARG A 146 4.36 16.83 -20.91
C ARG A 146 5.80 17.26 -21.20
N ARG A 147 6.76 16.35 -21.20
CA ARG A 147 8.16 16.65 -21.58
C ARG A 147 8.24 16.70 -23.09
N LYS A 148 8.37 17.92 -23.67
CA LYS A 148 8.69 18.06 -25.09
C LYS A 148 9.99 17.33 -25.40
N PRO A 149 10.08 16.59 -26.52
CA PRO A 149 11.34 15.98 -26.93
C PRO A 149 12.39 17.07 -27.13
N PRO A 150 13.66 16.85 -26.75
CA PRO A 150 14.73 17.82 -26.95
C PRO A 150 14.89 18.04 -28.45
N GLY A 151 14.78 19.31 -28.90
CA GLY A 151 15.01 19.70 -30.28
C GLY A 151 13.79 20.25 -31.05
N VAL A 152 12.63 20.38 -30.44
CA VAL A 152 11.48 21.09 -31.04
C VAL A 152 11.39 22.49 -30.44
N LEU A 153 11.92 23.47 -31.17
CA LEU A 153 11.71 24.91 -30.93
C LEU A 153 10.29 25.30 -31.29
#